data_bc639ab84be79b9c5a9adf750747c486
#
_entry.id   bc639ab84be79b9c5a9adf750747c486
#
_cell.length_a   1.000
_cell.length_b   1.000
_cell.length_c   1.000
_cell.angle_alpha   90.00
_cell.angle_beta   90.00
_cell.angle_gamma   90.00
#
_symmetry.space_group_name_H-M   'P 1'
#
loop_
_entity.id
_entity.type
_entity.pdbx_description
1 polymer ?
#
loop_
_entity_poly.entity_id
_entity_poly.type
_entity_poly.pdbx_seq_one_letter_code
_entity_poly.pdbx_strand_id
1 'polypeptide(L)'
;MRSLPFKMVCLLGLNDGDFPRNTKAAVFDLIAKHPKKGDRARRDDDRYLFLEALISAREMLYLSYIGRDIRNDAEFAPSSLISELLDTIAAMTGKSGRELSEKWVKHHPLQAFSRRYFQKDALSDGLFSTRQDYADALNQPQAEAQPFFLEALSQEEPTCQVSFPGI
;
A
#
# COMPACT_ATOMS: atom_id res chain seq x y z
N MET A 1 9.33 -10.92 -22.76
CA MET A 1 8.12 -10.38 -23.44
C MET A 1 8.20 -8.88 -23.33
N ARG A 2 8.90 -8.25 -24.25
CA ARG A 2 9.12 -6.80 -24.22
C ARG A 2 8.14 -6.14 -25.19
N SER A 3 7.56 -5.03 -24.79
CA SER A 3 6.77 -4.15 -25.67
C SER A 3 5.40 -4.69 -26.13
N LEU A 4 4.78 -5.62 -25.42
CA LEU A 4 3.39 -5.94 -25.68
C LEU A 4 2.49 -4.82 -25.14
N PRO A 5 1.57 -4.26 -25.94
CA PRO A 5 0.67 -3.24 -25.48
C PRO A 5 -0.44 -3.86 -24.62
N PHE A 6 -0.68 -3.26 -23.46
CA PHE A 6 -1.78 -3.63 -22.56
C PHE A 6 -2.72 -2.45 -22.41
N LYS A 7 -4.01 -2.73 -22.25
CA LYS A 7 -4.99 -1.66 -21.95
C LYS A 7 -4.67 -1.01 -20.61
N MET A 8 -4.40 -1.83 -19.60
CA MET A 8 -4.08 -1.38 -18.25
C MET A 8 -2.79 -2.04 -17.77
N VAL A 9 -1.92 -1.25 -17.16
CA VAL A 9 -0.71 -1.72 -16.47
C VAL A 9 -0.77 -1.25 -15.03
N CYS A 10 -0.61 -2.19 -14.09
CA CYS A 10 -0.57 -1.92 -12.66
C CYS A 10 0.82 -2.25 -12.11
N LEU A 11 1.52 -1.27 -11.57
CA LEU A 11 2.79 -1.43 -10.87
C LEU A 11 2.56 -1.21 -9.38
N LEU A 12 2.80 -2.24 -8.59
CA LEU A 12 2.54 -2.24 -7.15
C LEU A 12 3.86 -2.24 -6.37
N GLY A 13 3.86 -1.56 -5.21
CA GLY A 13 5.00 -1.58 -4.31
C GLY A 13 6.18 -0.72 -4.77
N LEU A 14 5.92 0.41 -5.39
CA LEU A 14 6.95 1.37 -5.80
C LEU A 14 7.41 2.22 -4.61
N ASN A 15 7.96 1.56 -3.59
CA ASN A 15 8.44 2.22 -2.38
C ASN A 15 9.87 2.76 -2.58
N ASP A 16 10.22 3.78 -1.81
CA ASP A 16 11.59 4.25 -1.76
C ASP A 16 12.52 3.16 -1.21
N GLY A 17 13.65 2.94 -1.88
CA GLY A 17 14.61 1.90 -1.55
C GLY A 17 14.29 0.50 -2.08
N ASP A 18 13.03 0.17 -2.40
CA ASP A 18 12.64 -1.12 -2.96
C ASP A 18 12.74 -1.13 -4.50
N PHE A 19 12.36 -0.01 -5.10
CA PHE A 19 12.42 0.16 -6.55
C PHE A 19 12.73 1.63 -6.92
N PRO A 20 13.78 1.92 -7.73
CA PRO A 20 14.73 0.96 -8.30
C PRO A 20 15.58 0.29 -7.22
N ARG A 21 15.90 -0.98 -7.42
CA ARG A 21 16.63 -1.79 -6.43
C ARG A 21 18.01 -1.25 -6.16
N ASN A 22 18.31 -1.02 -4.89
CA ASN A 22 19.64 -0.61 -4.46
C ASN A 22 20.41 -1.85 -3.97
N THR A 23 21.17 -2.49 -4.87
CA THR A 23 21.96 -3.68 -4.52
C THR A 23 23.29 -3.23 -3.94
N LYS A 24 23.56 -3.59 -2.69
CA LYS A 24 24.91 -3.43 -2.14
C LYS A 24 25.87 -4.31 -2.94
N ALA A 25 26.90 -3.69 -3.51
CA ALA A 25 27.92 -4.42 -4.26
C ALA A 25 28.65 -5.39 -3.33
N ALA A 26 28.95 -6.59 -3.81
CA ALA A 26 29.80 -7.53 -3.09
C ALA A 26 31.20 -6.95 -2.93
N VAL A 27 31.90 -7.31 -1.84
CA VAL A 27 33.25 -6.78 -1.56
C VAL A 27 34.26 -7.08 -2.69
N PHE A 28 34.02 -8.14 -3.43
CA PHE A 28 34.84 -8.57 -4.57
C PHE A 28 34.35 -8.06 -5.92
N ASP A 29 33.29 -7.25 -5.96
CA ASP A 29 32.75 -6.69 -7.21
C ASP A 29 33.67 -5.59 -7.74
N LEU A 30 34.46 -5.92 -8.75
CA LEU A 30 35.37 -4.99 -9.37
C LEU A 30 34.66 -3.97 -10.27
N ILE A 31 33.49 -4.31 -10.81
CA ILE A 31 32.68 -3.39 -11.62
C ILE A 31 32.18 -2.25 -10.74
N ALA A 32 31.68 -2.58 -9.55
CA ALA A 32 31.22 -1.57 -8.59
C ALA A 32 32.34 -0.66 -8.07
N LYS A 33 33.58 -1.21 -7.98
CA LYS A 33 34.76 -0.43 -7.55
C LYS A 33 35.31 0.50 -8.64
N HIS A 34 35.25 0.07 -9.88
CA HIS A 34 35.81 0.80 -11.01
C HIS A 34 34.82 0.81 -12.19
N PRO A 35 33.68 1.52 -12.05
CA PRO A 35 32.62 1.54 -13.06
C PRO A 35 33.15 2.15 -14.37
N LYS A 36 32.84 1.49 -15.48
CA LYS A 36 33.17 1.97 -16.83
C LYS A 36 31.89 2.25 -17.59
N LYS A 37 31.97 3.16 -18.57
CA LYS A 37 30.86 3.43 -19.47
C LYS A 37 30.45 2.15 -20.21
N GLY A 38 29.22 1.72 -20.05
CA GLY A 38 28.69 0.48 -20.65
C GLY A 38 28.59 -0.70 -19.66
N ASP A 39 29.11 -0.56 -18.44
CA ASP A 39 28.89 -1.55 -17.41
C ASP A 39 27.40 -1.60 -17.01
N ARG A 40 26.96 -2.81 -16.73
CA ARG A 40 25.56 -3.04 -16.37
C ARG A 40 25.30 -2.62 -14.91
N ALA A 41 24.43 -1.61 -14.73
CA ALA A 41 23.95 -1.19 -13.42
C ALA A 41 22.50 -1.66 -13.24
N ARG A 42 22.22 -2.42 -12.18
CA ARG A 42 20.88 -2.93 -11.89
C ARG A 42 19.85 -1.81 -11.75
N ARG A 43 20.27 -0.68 -11.18
CA ARG A 43 19.42 0.50 -11.05
C ARG A 43 18.97 1.06 -12.41
N ASP A 44 19.86 1.04 -13.40
CA ASP A 44 19.54 1.51 -14.75
C ASP A 44 18.65 0.51 -15.49
N ASP A 45 18.86 -0.79 -15.27
CA ASP A 45 17.97 -1.84 -15.76
C ASP A 45 16.53 -1.65 -15.20
N ASP A 46 16.38 -1.35 -13.91
CA ASP A 46 15.09 -1.12 -13.29
C ASP A 46 14.40 0.15 -13.83
N ARG A 47 15.15 1.22 -14.06
CA ARG A 47 14.64 2.44 -14.72
C ARG A 47 14.14 2.14 -16.14
N TYR A 48 14.88 1.33 -16.87
CA TYR A 48 14.48 0.92 -18.20
C TYR A 48 13.22 0.05 -18.19
N LEU A 49 13.11 -0.89 -17.24
CA LEU A 49 11.90 -1.70 -17.06
C LEU A 49 10.67 -0.84 -16.70
N PHE A 50 10.85 0.17 -15.87
CA PHE A 50 9.80 1.13 -15.56
C PHE A 50 9.33 1.89 -16.80
N LEU A 51 10.26 2.37 -17.63
CA LEU A 51 9.96 3.03 -18.88
C LEU A 51 9.23 2.10 -19.86
N GLU A 52 9.68 0.85 -20.00
CA GLU A 52 9.01 -0.16 -20.83
C GLU A 52 7.56 -0.40 -20.36
N ALA A 53 7.32 -0.51 -19.04
CA ALA A 53 6.00 -0.67 -18.49
C ALA A 53 5.10 0.55 -18.76
N LEU A 54 5.65 1.75 -18.63
CA LEU A 54 4.96 3.01 -18.87
C LEU A 54 4.52 3.12 -20.34
N ILE A 55 5.39 2.78 -21.29
CA ILE A 55 5.09 2.83 -22.72
C ILE A 55 4.10 1.71 -23.13
N SER A 56 4.10 0.58 -22.42
CA SER A 56 3.20 -0.53 -22.74
C SER A 56 1.74 -0.26 -22.34
N ALA A 57 1.48 0.65 -21.40
CA ALA A 57 0.13 1.05 -21.01
C ALA A 57 -0.53 1.91 -22.09
N ARG A 58 -1.73 1.50 -22.57
CA ARG A 58 -2.47 2.21 -23.64
C ARG A 58 -3.59 3.10 -23.13
N GLU A 59 -4.33 2.64 -22.14
CA GLU A 59 -5.50 3.34 -21.62
C GLU A 59 -5.28 3.80 -20.17
N MET A 60 -4.69 2.96 -19.33
CA MET A 60 -4.53 3.25 -17.91
C MET A 60 -3.19 2.74 -17.36
N LEU A 61 -2.52 3.59 -16.60
CA LEU A 61 -1.36 3.24 -15.79
C LEU A 61 -1.72 3.45 -14.32
N TYR A 62 -1.64 2.37 -13.52
CA TYR A 62 -1.87 2.40 -12.09
C TYR A 62 -0.56 2.16 -11.35
N LEU A 63 -0.18 3.09 -10.50
CA LEU A 63 1.03 3.01 -9.68
C LEU A 63 0.64 3.04 -8.21
N SER A 64 1.24 2.18 -7.40
CA SER A 64 1.00 2.21 -5.95
C SER A 64 2.27 2.03 -5.13
N TYR A 65 2.29 2.68 -3.99
CA TYR A 65 3.33 2.56 -2.98
C TYR A 65 2.72 2.62 -1.58
N ILE A 66 3.47 2.21 -0.58
CA ILE A 66 3.07 2.30 0.82
C ILE A 66 3.40 3.71 1.30
N GLY A 67 2.37 4.53 1.49
CA GLY A 67 2.54 5.92 1.90
C GLY A 67 2.64 6.13 3.40
N ARG A 68 2.24 5.13 4.22
CA ARG A 68 2.23 5.25 5.69
C ARG A 68 2.56 3.94 6.38
N ASP A 69 3.26 4.03 7.49
CA ASP A 69 3.52 2.90 8.38
C ASP A 69 2.27 2.58 9.22
N ILE A 70 1.92 1.30 9.29
CA ILE A 70 0.78 0.82 10.07
C ILE A 70 0.99 0.95 11.59
N ARG A 71 2.23 1.06 12.06
CA ARG A 71 2.56 1.05 13.49
C ARG A 71 2.56 2.45 14.11
N ASN A 72 3.14 3.41 13.41
CA ASN A 72 3.41 4.74 13.94
C ASN A 72 2.86 5.87 13.06
N ASP A 73 2.10 5.52 11.99
CA ASP A 73 1.54 6.46 11.00
C ASP A 73 2.60 7.38 10.35
N ALA A 74 3.88 6.97 10.38
CA ALA A 74 4.94 7.70 9.72
C ALA A 74 4.74 7.71 8.20
N GLU A 75 5.00 8.84 7.57
CA GLU A 75 4.89 8.99 6.13
C GLU A 75 6.12 8.41 5.43
N PHE A 76 5.89 7.60 4.39
CA PHE A 76 6.92 7.09 3.50
C PHE A 76 6.89 7.80 2.17
N ALA A 77 8.08 8.04 1.64
CA ALA A 77 8.23 8.62 0.31
C ALA A 77 7.96 7.56 -0.79
N PRO A 78 7.41 7.98 -1.93
CA PRO A 78 7.35 7.13 -3.10
C PRO A 78 8.74 6.88 -3.68
N SER A 79 8.84 5.87 -4.55
CA SER A 79 10.03 5.66 -5.39
C SER A 79 10.46 6.93 -6.11
N SER A 80 11.77 7.14 -6.23
CA SER A 80 12.34 8.26 -7.01
C SER A 80 11.81 8.33 -8.44
N LEU A 81 11.45 7.17 -9.04
CA LEU A 81 10.87 7.11 -10.38
C LEU A 81 9.47 7.72 -10.48
N ILE A 82 8.66 7.59 -9.42
CA ILE A 82 7.35 8.26 -9.37
C ILE A 82 7.55 9.77 -9.30
N SER A 83 8.47 10.24 -8.46
CA SER A 83 8.78 11.67 -8.33
C SER A 83 9.29 12.24 -9.66
N GLU A 84 10.25 11.57 -10.30
CA GLU A 84 10.78 11.96 -11.63
C GLU A 84 9.66 11.98 -12.70
N LEU A 85 8.72 11.04 -12.66
CA LEU A 85 7.57 10.99 -13.57
C LEU A 85 6.66 12.20 -13.34
N LEU A 86 6.32 12.50 -12.11
CA LEU A 86 5.47 13.66 -11.76
C LEU A 86 6.15 14.98 -12.16
N ASP A 87 7.45 15.12 -11.92
CA ASP A 87 8.22 16.31 -12.34
C ASP A 87 8.25 16.47 -13.86
N THR A 88 8.41 15.36 -14.58
CA THR A 88 8.39 15.35 -16.04
C THR A 88 7.02 15.80 -16.57
N ILE A 89 5.93 15.28 -16.01
CA ILE A 89 4.57 15.67 -16.39
C ILE A 89 4.31 17.14 -16.01
N ALA A 90 4.80 17.59 -14.86
CA ALA A 90 4.72 18.98 -14.44
C ALA A 90 5.37 19.90 -15.48
N ALA A 91 6.60 19.55 -15.90
CA ALA A 91 7.32 20.31 -16.94
C ALA A 91 6.58 20.32 -18.28
N MET A 92 5.97 19.20 -18.69
CA MET A 92 5.21 19.09 -19.93
C MET A 92 3.89 19.85 -19.91
N THR A 93 3.23 19.92 -18.75
CA THR A 93 1.89 20.53 -18.63
C THR A 93 1.92 21.97 -18.14
N GLY A 94 3.08 22.49 -17.72
CA GLY A 94 3.24 23.81 -17.12
C GLY A 94 2.56 23.96 -15.75
N LYS A 95 2.19 22.84 -15.11
CA LYS A 95 1.58 22.81 -13.77
C LYS A 95 2.66 22.59 -12.71
N SER A 96 2.36 23.00 -11.47
CA SER A 96 3.27 22.68 -10.39
C SER A 96 3.17 21.19 -10.01
N GLY A 97 4.28 20.58 -9.58
CA GLY A 97 4.30 19.18 -9.10
C GLY A 97 3.32 18.94 -7.95
N ARG A 98 3.07 19.98 -7.12
CA ARG A 98 2.10 19.93 -6.03
C ARG A 98 0.65 19.78 -6.53
N GLU A 99 0.25 20.58 -7.52
CA GLU A 99 -1.09 20.49 -8.12
C GLU A 99 -1.34 19.13 -8.78
N LEU A 100 -0.31 18.55 -9.41
CA LEU A 100 -0.40 17.22 -10.00
C LEU A 100 -0.51 16.15 -8.92
N SER A 101 0.28 16.25 -7.86
CA SER A 101 0.23 15.33 -6.74
C SER A 101 -1.16 15.36 -6.07
N GLU A 102 -1.71 16.53 -5.77
CA GLU A 102 -3.04 16.65 -5.18
C GLU A 102 -4.15 16.05 -6.06
N LYS A 103 -4.00 16.16 -7.38
CA LYS A 103 -4.99 15.63 -8.32
C LYS A 103 -4.88 14.13 -8.58
N TRP A 104 -3.65 13.62 -8.69
CA TRP A 104 -3.40 12.26 -9.20
C TRP A 104 -3.03 11.27 -8.10
N VAL A 105 -2.44 11.75 -7.00
CA VAL A 105 -2.11 10.87 -5.87
C VAL A 105 -3.31 10.77 -4.94
N LYS A 106 -3.83 9.55 -4.80
CA LYS A 106 -4.94 9.24 -3.89
C LYS A 106 -4.41 8.60 -2.62
N HIS A 107 -4.63 9.29 -1.51
CA HIS A 107 -4.23 8.79 -0.19
C HIS A 107 -5.34 7.95 0.42
N HIS A 108 -5.12 6.64 0.45
CA HIS A 108 -6.02 5.71 1.10
C HIS A 108 -5.88 5.77 2.62
N PRO A 109 -7.00 5.75 3.37
CA PRO A 109 -6.96 5.59 4.82
C PRO A 109 -6.24 4.31 5.22
N LEU A 110 -5.54 4.34 6.35
CA LEU A 110 -4.82 3.19 6.87
C LEU A 110 -5.75 2.02 7.20
N GLN A 111 -6.95 2.34 7.70
CA GLN A 111 -7.92 1.35 8.13
C GLN A 111 -8.94 1.04 7.03
N ALA A 112 -9.12 -0.23 6.66
CA ALA A 112 -10.06 -0.68 5.64
C ALA A 112 -11.53 -0.37 5.98
N PHE A 113 -11.85 -0.17 7.27
CA PHE A 113 -13.17 0.20 7.76
C PHE A 113 -13.33 1.72 7.95
N SER A 114 -12.44 2.54 7.42
CA SER A 114 -12.57 4.00 7.49
C SER A 114 -13.88 4.48 6.85
N ARG A 115 -14.60 5.36 7.51
CA ARG A 115 -15.84 5.97 6.99
C ARG A 115 -15.65 6.64 5.63
N ARG A 116 -14.43 7.10 5.30
CA ARG A 116 -14.12 7.73 4.01
C ARG A 116 -14.40 6.82 2.81
N TYR A 117 -14.35 5.49 2.98
CA TYR A 117 -14.66 4.54 1.91
C TYR A 117 -16.16 4.36 1.63
N PHE A 118 -17.02 4.83 2.55
CA PHE A 118 -18.48 4.62 2.49
C PHE A 118 -19.26 5.93 2.35
N GLN A 119 -18.57 7.05 2.14
CA GLN A 119 -19.21 8.34 1.88
C GLN A 119 -19.76 8.38 0.45
N LYS A 120 -20.79 9.22 0.22
CA LYS A 120 -21.42 9.34 -1.10
C LYS A 120 -20.45 9.78 -2.20
N ASP A 121 -19.46 10.60 -1.86
CA ASP A 121 -18.47 11.13 -2.78
C ASP A 121 -17.24 10.22 -2.92
N ALA A 122 -17.19 9.11 -2.17
CA ALA A 122 -16.05 8.19 -2.16
C ALA A 122 -15.74 7.62 -3.56
N LEU A 123 -16.77 7.38 -4.36
CA LEU A 123 -16.61 6.85 -5.71
C LEU A 123 -15.95 7.88 -6.65
N SER A 124 -16.32 9.16 -6.55
CA SER A 124 -15.73 10.25 -7.35
C SER A 124 -14.28 10.49 -6.96
N ASP A 125 -13.94 10.27 -5.70
CA ASP A 125 -12.59 10.40 -5.18
C ASP A 125 -11.72 9.17 -5.43
N GLY A 126 -12.29 8.09 -5.99
CA GLY A 126 -11.62 6.81 -6.17
C GLY A 126 -11.38 6.05 -4.87
N LEU A 127 -12.02 6.48 -3.77
CA LEU A 127 -11.97 5.85 -2.46
C LEU A 127 -13.28 5.11 -2.23
N PHE A 128 -13.34 3.83 -2.58
CA PHE A 128 -14.55 3.05 -2.34
C PHE A 128 -14.20 1.65 -1.80
N SER A 129 -15.12 1.07 -1.07
CA SER A 129 -15.02 -0.31 -0.60
C SER A 129 -16.29 -1.08 -0.99
N THR A 130 -16.10 -2.31 -1.41
CA THR A 130 -17.20 -3.25 -1.68
C THR A 130 -17.60 -4.05 -0.44
N ARG A 131 -16.93 -3.83 0.70
CA ARG A 131 -17.15 -4.53 1.96
C ARG A 131 -18.35 -3.95 2.70
N GLN A 132 -19.56 -4.44 2.37
CA GLN A 132 -20.81 -4.03 2.99
C GLN A 132 -20.84 -4.29 4.51
N ASP A 133 -20.19 -5.37 4.96
CA ASP A 133 -20.05 -5.72 6.37
C ASP A 133 -19.44 -4.59 7.22
N TYR A 134 -18.46 -3.88 6.68
CA TYR A 134 -17.90 -2.70 7.36
C TYR A 134 -18.86 -1.51 7.37
N ALA A 135 -19.58 -1.28 6.27
CA ALA A 135 -20.57 -0.21 6.22
C ALA A 135 -21.69 -0.45 7.23
N ASP A 136 -22.18 -1.68 7.32
CA ASP A 136 -23.24 -2.07 8.25
C ASP A 136 -22.78 -1.93 9.69
N ALA A 137 -21.56 -2.37 10.01
CA ALA A 137 -20.97 -2.21 11.35
C ALA A 137 -20.81 -0.74 11.74
N LEU A 138 -20.45 0.14 10.81
CA LEU A 138 -20.31 1.58 11.07
C LEU A 138 -21.66 2.30 11.28
N ASN A 139 -22.72 1.76 10.70
CA ASN A 139 -24.09 2.32 10.78
C ASN A 139 -24.91 1.74 11.93
N GLN A 140 -24.44 0.67 12.57
CA GLN A 140 -25.11 0.15 13.76
C GLN A 140 -25.02 1.16 14.90
N PRO A 141 -26.15 1.40 15.62
CA PRO A 141 -26.09 2.18 16.84
C PRO A 141 -25.13 1.50 17.82
N GLN A 142 -24.26 2.30 18.46
CA GLN A 142 -23.39 1.76 19.50
C GLN A 142 -24.28 1.09 20.57
N ALA A 143 -24.24 -0.24 20.58
CA ALA A 143 -24.83 -0.99 21.68
C ALA A 143 -24.07 -0.57 22.94
N GLU A 144 -24.83 -0.40 24.07
CA GLU A 144 -24.19 -0.20 25.36
C GLU A 144 -23.16 -1.31 25.55
N ALA A 145 -21.93 -0.89 25.90
CA ALA A 145 -20.86 -1.84 26.13
C ALA A 145 -21.30 -2.82 27.22
N GLN A 146 -21.62 -4.04 26.81
CA GLN A 146 -21.86 -5.10 27.78
C GLN A 146 -20.53 -5.45 28.44
N PRO A 147 -20.49 -5.59 29.77
CA PRO A 147 -19.26 -5.97 30.45
C PRO A 147 -18.77 -7.30 29.89
N PHE A 148 -17.48 -7.38 29.63
CA PHE A 148 -16.83 -8.55 29.05
C PHE A 148 -17.01 -9.81 29.94
N PHE A 149 -17.16 -9.60 31.25
CA PHE A 149 -17.47 -10.66 32.21
C PHE A 149 -18.97 -10.70 32.44
N LEU A 150 -19.60 -11.81 32.03
CA LEU A 150 -20.98 -12.10 32.37
C LEU A 150 -21.02 -12.45 33.86
N GLU A 151 -21.85 -11.74 34.65
CA GLU A 151 -22.10 -12.04 36.08
C GLU A 151 -22.54 -13.49 36.32
N ALA A 152 -23.09 -14.15 35.30
CA ALA A 152 -23.50 -15.55 35.36
C ALA A 152 -22.36 -16.56 35.61
N LEU A 153 -21.09 -16.19 35.41
CA LEU A 153 -19.96 -17.07 35.72
C LEU A 153 -19.57 -17.03 37.21
N SER A 154 -20.19 -16.16 38.01
CA SER A 154 -19.88 -16.05 39.43
C SER A 154 -20.80 -16.89 40.34
N GLN A 155 -21.80 -17.61 39.80
CA GLN A 155 -22.83 -18.24 40.64
C GLN A 155 -22.87 -19.78 40.67
N GLU A 156 -22.05 -20.47 39.93
CA GLU A 156 -21.98 -21.95 40.08
C GLU A 156 -20.52 -22.42 40.09
N GLU A 157 -19.98 -22.51 41.31
CA GLU A 157 -18.88 -23.44 41.52
C GLU A 157 -19.44 -24.86 41.28
N PRO A 158 -18.96 -25.62 40.30
CA PRO A 158 -19.33 -27.02 40.21
C PRO A 158 -18.74 -27.72 41.42
N THR A 159 -19.55 -28.06 42.38
CA THR A 159 -19.17 -28.97 43.45
C THR A 159 -18.88 -30.32 42.81
N CYS A 160 -17.61 -30.55 42.43
CA CYS A 160 -17.15 -31.81 42.01
C CYS A 160 -17.09 -32.71 43.24
N GLN A 161 -18.19 -33.41 43.54
CA GLN A 161 -18.17 -34.52 44.49
C GLN A 161 -17.48 -35.71 43.83
N VAL A 162 -16.17 -35.81 43.99
CA VAL A 162 -15.44 -37.02 43.67
C VAL A 162 -15.72 -38.04 44.78
N SER A 163 -16.71 -38.92 44.58
CA SER A 163 -16.87 -40.12 45.41
C SER A 163 -15.85 -41.13 44.98
N PHE A 164 -14.87 -41.35 45.82
CA PHE A 164 -13.98 -42.51 45.66
C PHE A 164 -14.72 -43.76 46.12
N PRO A 165 -14.89 -44.81 45.31
CA PRO A 165 -15.37 -46.09 45.80
C PRO A 165 -14.33 -46.66 46.75
N GLY A 166 -14.78 -47.05 47.94
CA GLY A 166 -13.98 -47.46 49.06
C GLY A 166 -13.03 -48.63 48.77
N ILE A 167 -11.93 -48.61 49.49
CA ILE A 167 -11.02 -49.68 49.72
C ILE A 167 -11.69 -50.68 50.73
#